data_ffa00a3d6eb5dee5308ee32a8049212f
#
_entry.id   ffa00a3d6eb5dee5308ee32a8049212f
#
_cell.length_a   1.000
_cell.length_b   1.000
_cell.length_c   1.000
_cell.angle_alpha   90.00
_cell.angle_beta   90.00
_cell.angle_gamma   90.00
#
_symmetry.space_group_name_H-M   'P 1'
#
loop_
_entity.id
_entity.type
_entity.pdbx_description
1 polymer ?
#
loop_
_entity_poly.entity_id
_entity_poly.type
_entity_poly.pdbx_seq_one_letter_code
_entity_poly.pdbx_strand_id
1 'polypeptide(L)'
;MNQQEFEQLMQKEGFETVVVERPANGSLDLHTHPFAARALILDGEITIVVEGRTQHCRTGDTFALDANIPHTEVYGPTGVRYVAGRKHTA
;
A
#
# COMPACT_ATOMS: atom_id res chain seq x y z
N MET A 1 4.35 14.15 -3.11
CA MET A 1 4.80 14.33 -1.72
C MET A 1 5.94 13.35 -1.43
N ASN A 2 6.82 13.69 -0.49
CA ASN A 2 7.89 12.79 -0.10
C ASN A 2 7.48 11.93 1.11
N GLN A 3 8.35 11.00 1.49
CA GLN A 3 8.08 10.08 2.61
C GLN A 3 7.74 10.82 3.91
N GLN A 4 8.53 11.83 4.25
CA GLN A 4 8.34 12.59 5.49
C GLN A 4 6.98 13.29 5.53
N GLU A 5 6.61 13.92 4.43
CA GLU A 5 5.32 14.59 4.31
C GLU A 5 4.16 13.60 4.44
N PHE A 6 4.30 12.43 3.79
CA PHE A 6 3.29 11.38 3.88
C PHE A 6 3.16 10.86 5.31
N GLU A 7 4.28 10.59 5.98
CA GLU A 7 4.26 10.09 7.36
C GLU A 7 3.61 11.10 8.31
N GLN A 8 3.91 12.40 8.14
CA GLN A 8 3.30 13.45 8.94
C GLN A 8 1.79 13.52 8.73
N LEU A 9 1.35 13.42 7.47
CA LEU A 9 -0.08 13.42 7.14
C LEU A 9 -0.78 12.21 7.76
N MET A 10 -0.18 11.03 7.67
CA MET A 10 -0.75 9.80 8.22
C MET A 10 -0.89 9.89 9.74
N GLN A 11 0.15 10.37 10.43
CA GLN A 11 0.10 10.54 11.88
C GLN A 11 -0.98 11.53 12.30
N LYS A 12 -1.13 12.62 11.56
CA LYS A 12 -2.18 13.62 11.81
C LYS A 12 -3.57 13.01 11.67
N GLU A 13 -3.74 12.08 10.75
CA GLU A 13 -5.03 11.42 10.51
C GLU A 13 -5.23 10.16 11.37
N GLY A 14 -4.30 9.88 12.27
CA GLY A 14 -4.44 8.76 13.21
C GLY A 14 -3.95 7.41 12.69
N PHE A 15 -3.18 7.40 11.61
CA PHE A 15 -2.58 6.18 11.06
C PHE A 15 -1.21 5.92 11.69
N GLU A 16 -0.88 4.66 11.91
CA GLU A 16 0.48 4.23 12.23
C GLU A 16 1.21 3.96 10.93
N THR A 17 2.49 4.34 10.85
CA THR A 17 3.27 4.17 9.62
C THR A 17 4.34 3.09 9.77
N VAL A 18 4.57 2.38 8.68
CA VAL A 18 5.61 1.35 8.58
C VAL A 18 6.12 1.30 7.15
N VAL A 19 7.42 1.04 6.99
CA VAL A 19 7.99 0.80 5.66
C VAL A 19 7.86 -0.67 5.32
N VAL A 20 7.34 -0.96 4.14
CA VAL A 20 7.10 -2.31 3.65
C VAL A 20 7.96 -2.54 2.42
N GLU A 21 8.60 -3.71 2.35
CA GLU A 21 9.35 -4.16 1.18
C GLU A 21 8.81 -5.50 0.73
N ARG A 22 8.65 -5.67 -0.59
CA ARG A 22 8.18 -6.92 -1.18
C ARG A 22 9.12 -7.34 -2.31
N PRO A 23 9.30 -8.65 -2.51
CA PRO A 23 10.31 -9.16 -3.45
C PRO A 23 9.93 -8.95 -4.91
N ALA A 24 10.95 -8.90 -5.75
CA ALA A 24 10.80 -8.83 -7.20
C ALA A 24 9.95 -9.99 -7.70
N ASN A 25 8.99 -9.68 -8.57
CA ASN A 25 8.10 -10.65 -9.21
C ASN A 25 7.27 -11.48 -8.20
N GLY A 26 7.17 -11.03 -6.96
CA GLY A 26 6.34 -11.68 -5.95
C GLY A 26 4.88 -11.33 -6.09
N SER A 27 4.04 -12.00 -5.29
CA SER A 27 2.60 -11.75 -5.28
C SER A 27 1.99 -12.19 -3.97
N LEU A 28 0.81 -11.63 -3.66
CA LEU A 28 -0.06 -12.12 -2.60
C LEU A 28 -1.42 -12.46 -3.21
N ASP A 29 -1.91 -13.66 -2.89
CA ASP A 29 -3.23 -14.10 -3.30
C ASP A 29 -4.32 -13.29 -2.60
N LEU A 30 -5.57 -13.53 -2.96
CA LEU A 30 -6.72 -12.82 -2.42
C LEU A 30 -6.72 -12.88 -0.89
N HIS A 31 -6.72 -11.72 -0.26
CA HIS A 31 -6.69 -11.59 1.19
C HIS A 31 -7.34 -10.28 1.64
N THR A 32 -7.57 -10.17 2.94
CA THR A 32 -8.07 -8.94 3.57
C THR A 32 -7.18 -8.58 4.75
N HIS A 33 -7.29 -7.33 5.21
CA HIS A 33 -6.75 -6.96 6.51
C HIS A 33 -7.77 -6.15 7.32
N PRO A 34 -7.68 -6.21 8.67
CA PRO A 34 -8.67 -5.57 9.54
C PRO A 34 -8.38 -4.08 9.78
N PHE A 35 -7.68 -3.44 8.86
CA PHE A 35 -7.31 -2.03 8.98
C PHE A 35 -7.45 -1.32 7.64
N ALA A 36 -7.71 -0.02 7.71
CA ALA A 36 -7.63 0.84 6.53
C ALA A 36 -6.16 1.08 6.21
N ALA A 37 -5.81 1.01 4.94
CA ALA A 37 -4.43 1.20 4.48
C ALA A 37 -4.33 2.39 3.53
N ARG A 38 -3.24 3.12 3.67
CA ARG A 38 -2.82 4.18 2.75
C ARG A 38 -1.34 3.94 2.47
N ALA A 39 -0.90 4.18 1.26
CA ALA A 39 0.50 3.96 0.94
C ALA A 39 1.04 4.99 -0.05
N LEU A 40 2.32 5.28 0.09
CA LEU A 40 3.10 6.06 -0.87
C LEU A 40 4.24 5.17 -1.37
N ILE A 41 4.31 4.97 -2.68
CA ILE A 41 5.35 4.14 -3.29
C ILE A 41 6.65 4.92 -3.31
N LEU A 42 7.68 4.35 -2.68
CA LEU A 42 9.01 4.95 -2.59
C LEU A 42 9.93 4.46 -3.71
N ASP A 43 9.80 3.20 -4.09
CA ASP A 43 10.62 2.59 -5.12
C ASP A 43 9.94 1.34 -5.68
N GLY A 44 10.14 1.06 -6.97
CA GLY A 44 9.53 -0.10 -7.63
C GLY A 44 8.08 0.15 -7.99
N GLU A 45 7.31 -0.94 -8.06
CA GLU A 45 5.90 -0.85 -8.45
C GLU A 45 5.08 -2.00 -7.89
N ILE A 46 3.78 -1.76 -7.73
CA ILE A 46 2.81 -2.73 -7.25
C ILE A 46 1.53 -2.62 -8.07
N THR A 47 0.93 -3.76 -8.37
CA THR A 47 -0.39 -3.82 -9.00
C THR A 47 -1.36 -4.44 -8.01
N ILE A 48 -2.45 -3.72 -7.72
CA ILE A 48 -3.48 -4.16 -6.78
C ILE A 48 -4.77 -4.35 -7.54
N VAL A 49 -5.43 -5.49 -7.33
CA VAL A 49 -6.73 -5.78 -7.95
C VAL A 49 -7.79 -5.89 -6.87
N VAL A 50 -8.83 -5.06 -6.99
CA VAL A 50 -10.00 -5.02 -6.10
C VAL A 50 -11.24 -5.13 -6.96
N GLU A 51 -12.03 -6.20 -6.76
CA GLU A 51 -13.32 -6.39 -7.47
C GLU A 51 -13.19 -6.21 -9.00
N GLY A 52 -12.15 -6.78 -9.60
CA GLY A 52 -11.89 -6.68 -11.02
C GLY A 52 -11.29 -5.37 -11.49
N ARG A 53 -11.08 -4.41 -10.58
CA ARG A 53 -10.42 -3.14 -10.89
C ARG A 53 -8.93 -3.24 -10.60
N THR A 54 -8.13 -2.91 -11.59
CA THR A 54 -6.68 -2.95 -11.48
C THR A 54 -6.13 -1.55 -11.24
N GLN A 55 -5.30 -1.41 -10.21
CA GLN A 55 -4.57 -0.18 -9.94
C GLN A 55 -3.07 -0.49 -9.98
N HIS A 56 -2.36 0.15 -10.89
CA HIS A 56 -0.91 0.00 -11.03
C HIS A 56 -0.24 1.25 -10.45
N CYS A 57 0.54 1.06 -9.39
CA CYS A 57 1.20 2.16 -8.68
C CYS A 57 2.71 2.06 -8.83
N ARG A 58 3.33 3.17 -9.21
CA ARG A 58 4.77 3.35 -9.38
C ARG A 58 5.29 4.35 -8.35
N THR A 59 6.60 4.55 -8.33
CA THR A 59 7.24 5.53 -7.45
C THR A 59 6.52 6.88 -7.52
N GLY A 60 6.15 7.40 -6.36
CA GLY A 60 5.41 8.66 -6.23
C GLY A 60 3.90 8.52 -6.21
N ASP A 61 3.37 7.38 -6.64
CA ASP A 61 1.92 7.13 -6.60
C ASP A 61 1.48 6.72 -5.20
N THR A 62 0.19 6.90 -4.93
CA THR A 62 -0.42 6.48 -3.67
C THR A 62 -1.56 5.52 -3.95
N PHE A 63 -1.87 4.66 -2.97
CA PHE A 63 -3.09 3.88 -3.00
C PHE A 63 -3.78 3.87 -1.65
N ALA A 64 -5.05 3.51 -1.67
CA ALA A 64 -5.89 3.44 -0.47
C ALA A 64 -6.77 2.20 -0.54
N LEU A 65 -6.88 1.50 0.58
CA LEU A 65 -7.76 0.34 0.75
C LEU A 65 -8.49 0.47 2.08
N ASP A 66 -9.80 0.35 2.04
CA ASP A 66 -10.57 0.31 3.29
C ASP A 66 -10.38 -1.05 3.98
N ALA A 67 -10.72 -1.10 5.28
CA ALA A 67 -10.61 -2.32 6.06
C ALA A 67 -11.47 -3.44 5.44
N ASN A 68 -10.95 -4.65 5.47
CA ASN A 68 -11.64 -5.88 5.07
C ASN A 68 -12.05 -5.95 3.59
N ILE A 69 -11.40 -5.17 2.72
CA ILE A 69 -11.64 -5.25 1.28
C ILE A 69 -10.75 -6.34 0.68
N PRO A 70 -11.34 -7.38 0.07
CA PRO A 70 -10.56 -8.43 -0.58
C PRO A 70 -9.77 -7.88 -1.77
N HIS A 71 -8.49 -8.23 -1.84
CA HIS A 71 -7.62 -7.76 -2.93
C HIS A 71 -6.46 -8.73 -3.15
N THR A 72 -5.87 -8.63 -4.34
CA THR A 72 -4.62 -9.32 -4.69
C THR A 72 -3.54 -8.30 -4.95
N GLU A 73 -2.28 -8.72 -4.83
CA GLU A 73 -1.13 -7.85 -5.07
C GLU A 73 -0.11 -8.58 -5.94
N VAL A 74 0.48 -7.86 -6.89
CA VAL A 74 1.59 -8.35 -7.71
C VAL A 74 2.66 -7.28 -7.71
N TYR A 75 3.90 -7.67 -7.47
CA TYR A 75 5.03 -6.74 -7.39
C TYR A 75 5.81 -6.75 -8.69
N GLY A 76 6.42 -5.60 -9.02
CA GLY A 76 7.14 -5.42 -10.26
C GLY A 76 8.47 -6.18 -10.33
N PRO A 77 9.19 -6.04 -11.46
CA PRO A 77 10.43 -6.81 -11.71
C PRO A 77 11.59 -6.44 -10.76
N THR A 78 11.49 -5.32 -10.07
CA THR A 78 12.47 -4.92 -9.05
C THR A 78 11.87 -4.95 -7.65
N GLY A 79 10.65 -5.49 -7.49
CA GLY A 79 9.92 -5.46 -6.24
C GLY A 79 9.26 -4.12 -6.00
N VAL A 80 8.95 -3.84 -4.74
CA VAL A 80 8.37 -2.56 -4.35
C VAL A 80 8.77 -2.24 -2.91
N ARG A 81 9.01 -0.97 -2.64
CA ARG A 81 9.17 -0.43 -1.29
C ARG A 81 8.21 0.74 -1.14
N TYR A 82 7.44 0.73 -0.09
CA TYR A 82 6.47 1.80 0.17
C TYR A 82 6.34 2.07 1.66
N VAL A 83 5.93 3.29 1.99
CA VAL A 83 5.52 3.61 3.36
C VAL A 83 4.01 3.42 3.43
N ALA A 84 3.58 2.64 4.41
CA ALA A 84 2.16 2.35 4.63
C ALA A 84 1.67 3.01 5.90
N GLY A 85 0.49 3.62 5.83
CA GLY A 85 -0.27 4.01 7.00
C GLY A 85 -1.35 2.97 7.26
N ARG A 86 -1.51 2.55 8.49
CA ARG A 86 -2.52 1.57 8.92
C ARG A 86 -3.35 2.12 10.05
N LYS A 87 -4.66 2.00 9.92
CA LYS A 87 -5.59 2.45 10.96
C LYS A 87 -6.62 1.37 11.21
N HIS A 88 -6.55 0.78 12.39
CA HIS A 88 -7.53 -0.21 12.81
C HIS A 88 -8.83 0.51 13.19
N THR A 89 -9.94 -0.06 12.78
CA THR A 89 -11.26 0.43 13.21
C THR A 89 -11.62 -0.21 14.53
N ALA A 90 -12.14 0.58 15.41
CA ALA A 90 -12.60 0.10 16.71
C ALA A 90 -13.83 -0.80 16.55
#